data_b565430a46d64c6e85c146a200ec44e5
#
_entry.id   b565430a46d64c6e85c146a200ec44e5
#
_cell.length_a   1.000
_cell.length_b   1.000
_cell.length_c   1.000
_cell.angle_alpha   90.00
_cell.angle_beta   90.00
_cell.angle_gamma   90.00
#
_symmetry.space_group_name_H-M   'P 1'
#
loop_
_entity.id
_entity.type
_entity.pdbx_description
1 polymer ?
#
loop_
_entity_poly.entity_id
_entity_poly.type
_entity_poly.pdbx_seq_one_letter_code
_entity_poly.pdbx_strand_id
1 'polypeptide(L)'
;MAKLDKKLLDSNILIIDDDISISNIIKDSLLNDGFKHLMTLQNGKDGIKNLGIFKPDLIILDMQMPIMSGIEFLENLKLENTDNLSIIVLTGKVEDTSIEKAFQLGINAYLRKPFNLFALKGIVKQTLTLKHIQNELKKQLDIKNKLTSKLQEDKLHFMGLVQDKLTEHEKNTFMKELFNFIEND
;
A
#
# COMPACT_ATOMS: atom_id res chain seq x y z
N MET A 1 -17.95 -4.03 5.65
CA MET A 1 -17.12 -4.25 6.85
C MET A 1 -16.52 -5.65 6.87
N ALA A 2 -17.27 -6.73 6.99
CA ALA A 2 -16.74 -8.11 7.14
C ALA A 2 -15.66 -8.57 6.11
N LYS A 3 -15.73 -8.13 4.84
CA LYS A 3 -14.75 -8.51 3.81
C LYS A 3 -13.41 -7.76 3.95
N LEU A 4 -13.44 -6.51 4.41
CA LEU A 4 -12.24 -5.72 4.70
C LEU A 4 -11.55 -6.26 5.95
N ASP A 5 -12.32 -6.57 7.00
CA ASP A 5 -11.79 -7.13 8.25
C ASP A 5 -11.06 -8.46 7.99
N LYS A 6 -11.61 -9.33 7.14
CA LYS A 6 -10.96 -10.60 6.79
C LYS A 6 -9.63 -10.39 6.04
N LYS A 7 -9.58 -9.48 5.06
CA LYS A 7 -8.34 -9.14 4.35
C LYS A 7 -7.28 -8.56 5.27
N LEU A 8 -7.70 -7.71 6.22
CA LEU A 8 -6.83 -7.10 7.20
C LEU A 8 -6.13 -8.18 8.05
N LEU A 9 -6.89 -9.16 8.54
CA LEU A 9 -6.38 -10.24 9.40
C LEU A 9 -5.50 -11.25 8.65
N ASP A 10 -5.57 -11.29 7.32
CA ASP A 10 -4.72 -12.10 6.45
C ASP A 10 -3.44 -11.35 5.99
N SER A 11 -3.18 -10.14 6.50
CA SER A 11 -1.97 -9.37 6.18
C SER A 11 -0.71 -10.01 6.81
N ASN A 12 0.40 -9.97 6.08
CA ASN A 12 1.71 -10.41 6.55
C ASN A 12 2.36 -9.28 7.37
N ILE A 13 2.60 -9.49 8.65
CA ILE A 13 3.22 -8.50 9.55
C ILE A 13 4.59 -9.01 9.98
N LEU A 14 5.63 -8.24 9.68
CA LEU A 14 7.00 -8.50 10.12
C LEU A 14 7.32 -7.59 11.31
N ILE A 15 7.77 -8.17 12.42
CA ILE A 15 8.20 -7.45 13.61
C ILE A 15 9.72 -7.59 13.71
N ILE A 16 10.43 -6.47 13.75
CA ILE A 16 11.89 -6.41 13.87
C ILE A 16 12.24 -5.60 15.11
N ASP A 17 12.68 -6.28 16.15
CA ASP A 17 13.06 -5.72 17.45
C ASP A 17 14.07 -6.66 18.10
N ASP A 18 15.20 -6.17 18.57
CA ASP A 18 16.24 -6.99 19.21
C ASP A 18 15.84 -7.50 20.60
N ASP A 19 14.84 -6.87 21.23
CA ASP A 19 14.22 -7.37 22.44
C ASP A 19 13.15 -8.45 22.10
N ILE A 20 13.55 -9.71 22.33
CA ILE A 20 12.67 -10.88 22.09
C ILE A 20 11.38 -10.77 22.93
N SER A 21 11.45 -10.19 24.14
CA SER A 21 10.27 -10.06 25.02
C SER A 21 9.27 -9.09 24.41
N ILE A 22 9.74 -7.94 23.91
CA ILE A 22 8.90 -6.95 23.24
C ILE A 22 8.27 -7.54 21.97
N SER A 23 9.08 -8.15 21.10
CA SER A 23 8.58 -8.74 19.85
C SER A 23 7.57 -9.86 20.09
N ASN A 24 7.74 -10.70 21.11
CA ASN A 24 6.78 -11.73 21.48
C ASN A 24 5.48 -11.14 22.04
N ILE A 25 5.56 -10.13 22.92
CA ILE A 25 4.37 -9.46 23.44
C ILE A 25 3.55 -8.81 22.32
N ILE A 26 4.20 -8.16 21.36
CA ILE A 26 3.53 -7.59 20.18
C ILE A 26 2.88 -8.71 19.36
N LYS A 27 3.64 -9.76 19.04
CA LYS A 27 3.16 -10.90 18.26
C LYS A 27 1.93 -11.54 18.90
N ASP A 28 1.99 -11.87 20.19
CA ASP A 28 0.89 -12.52 20.91
C ASP A 28 -0.34 -11.61 20.97
N SER A 29 -0.13 -10.31 21.15
CA SER A 29 -1.21 -9.32 21.16
C SER A 29 -1.92 -9.23 19.82
N LEU A 30 -1.19 -9.31 18.69
CA LEU A 30 -1.77 -9.30 17.35
C LEU A 30 -2.42 -10.63 16.98
N LEU A 31 -1.85 -11.78 17.40
CA LEU A 31 -2.49 -13.09 17.26
C LEU A 31 -3.85 -13.13 17.98
N ASN A 32 -3.92 -12.60 19.20
CA ASN A 32 -5.16 -12.51 19.97
C ASN A 32 -6.20 -11.60 19.31
N ASP A 33 -5.78 -10.63 18.48
CA ASP A 33 -6.67 -9.79 17.66
C ASP A 33 -7.08 -10.46 16.33
N GLY A 34 -6.58 -11.68 16.06
CA GLY A 34 -6.98 -12.51 14.92
C GLY A 34 -6.06 -12.39 13.68
N PHE A 35 -4.95 -11.65 13.75
CA PHE A 35 -3.92 -11.66 12.70
C PHE A 35 -3.27 -13.06 12.63
N LYS A 36 -2.97 -13.53 11.40
CA LYS A 36 -2.56 -14.93 11.20
C LYS A 36 -1.09 -15.08 10.79
N HIS A 37 -0.56 -14.12 10.06
CA HIS A 37 0.75 -14.20 9.42
C HIS A 37 1.71 -13.21 10.07
N LEU A 38 2.42 -13.67 11.09
CA LEU A 38 3.33 -12.87 11.89
C LEU A 38 4.72 -13.51 11.92
N MET A 39 5.74 -12.74 11.56
CA MET A 39 7.15 -13.14 11.68
C MET A 39 7.87 -12.17 12.61
N THR A 40 8.75 -12.67 13.47
CA THR A 40 9.62 -11.87 14.33
C THR A 40 11.08 -12.09 13.96
N LEU A 41 11.85 -11.01 13.87
CA LEU A 41 13.28 -11.02 13.63
C LEU A 41 13.98 -10.05 14.61
N GLN A 42 15.26 -10.31 14.91
CA GLN A 42 15.98 -9.61 15.98
C GLN A 42 16.98 -8.57 15.48
N ASN A 43 17.09 -8.37 14.18
CA ASN A 43 17.95 -7.35 13.59
C ASN A 43 17.49 -6.99 12.16
N GLY A 44 17.86 -5.79 11.74
CA GLY A 44 17.49 -5.28 10.42
C GLY A 44 18.08 -6.06 9.24
N LYS A 45 19.30 -6.64 9.41
CA LYS A 45 19.96 -7.41 8.34
C LYS A 45 19.19 -8.66 7.96
N ASP A 46 18.65 -9.38 8.95
CA ASP A 46 17.80 -10.54 8.70
C ASP A 46 16.41 -10.09 8.19
N GLY A 47 15.95 -8.89 8.61
CA GLY A 47 14.78 -8.25 8.03
C GLY A 47 14.89 -8.11 6.52
N ILE A 48 15.95 -7.47 6.02
CA ILE A 48 16.18 -7.27 4.57
C ILE A 48 16.20 -8.61 3.82
N LYS A 49 16.90 -9.64 4.33
CA LYS A 49 16.96 -10.97 3.69
C LYS A 49 15.60 -11.65 3.54
N ASN A 50 14.69 -11.40 4.49
CA ASN A 50 13.39 -12.06 4.53
C ASN A 50 12.29 -11.31 3.78
N LEU A 51 12.50 -10.08 3.32
CA LEU A 51 11.49 -9.27 2.61
C LEU A 51 10.93 -10.00 1.38
N GLY A 52 11.80 -10.52 0.52
CA GLY A 52 11.40 -11.22 -0.71
C GLY A 52 10.66 -12.54 -0.47
N ILE A 53 10.95 -13.19 0.66
CA ILE A 53 10.38 -14.50 1.04
C ILE A 53 9.03 -14.29 1.74
N PHE A 54 9.02 -13.48 2.79
CA PHE A 54 7.84 -13.26 3.63
C PHE A 54 6.85 -12.28 3.01
N LYS A 55 7.34 -11.33 2.21
CA LYS A 55 6.54 -10.30 1.52
C LYS A 55 5.59 -9.57 2.49
N PRO A 56 6.13 -8.83 3.47
CA PRO A 56 5.31 -8.19 4.49
C PRO A 56 4.41 -7.10 3.90
N ASP A 57 3.20 -7.02 4.41
CA ASP A 57 2.29 -5.89 4.21
C ASP A 57 2.60 -4.75 5.16
N LEU A 58 3.07 -5.08 6.35
CA LEU A 58 3.42 -4.14 7.40
C LEU A 58 4.70 -4.60 8.10
N ILE A 59 5.60 -3.66 8.35
CA ILE A 59 6.73 -3.85 9.26
C ILE A 59 6.50 -3.02 10.52
N ILE A 60 6.70 -3.64 11.68
CA ILE A 60 6.87 -2.98 12.96
C ILE A 60 8.36 -3.04 13.27
N LEU A 61 9.03 -1.88 13.30
CA LEU A 61 10.48 -1.75 13.30
C LEU A 61 10.97 -1.01 14.54
N ASP A 62 11.85 -1.62 15.30
CA ASP A 62 12.60 -0.87 16.31
C ASP A 62 13.68 -0.01 15.66
N MET A 63 13.84 1.21 16.18
CA MET A 63 14.88 2.15 15.72
C MET A 63 16.26 1.83 16.27
N GLN A 64 16.32 1.24 17.44
CA GLN A 64 17.58 1.02 18.17
C GLN A 64 17.90 -0.47 18.27
N MET A 65 18.58 -0.99 17.27
CA MET A 65 18.99 -2.39 17.21
C MET A 65 20.49 -2.51 16.93
N PRO A 66 21.15 -3.56 17.44
CA PRO A 66 22.52 -3.90 17.07
C PRO A 66 22.59 -4.36 15.59
N ILE A 67 23.80 -4.35 15.02
CA ILE A 67 24.12 -4.82 13.65
C ILE A 67 23.61 -3.87 12.56
N MET A 68 22.33 -3.49 12.60
CA MET A 68 21.69 -2.58 11.66
C MET A 68 20.58 -1.82 12.40
N SER A 69 20.73 -0.52 12.53
CA SER A 69 19.72 0.38 13.11
C SER A 69 18.46 0.47 12.24
N GLY A 70 17.34 0.94 12.83
CA GLY A 70 16.11 1.16 12.08
C GLY A 70 16.28 2.15 10.92
N ILE A 71 17.10 3.20 11.09
CA ILE A 71 17.39 4.15 9.98
C ILE A 71 18.14 3.47 8.85
N GLU A 72 19.19 2.71 9.15
CA GLU A 72 19.93 1.96 8.11
C GLU A 72 19.05 0.94 7.41
N PHE A 73 18.13 0.29 8.13
CA PHE A 73 17.15 -0.60 7.56
C PHE A 73 16.22 0.15 6.57
N LEU A 74 15.69 1.31 6.95
CA LEU A 74 14.83 2.14 6.10
C LEU A 74 15.56 2.64 4.85
N GLU A 75 16.82 3.03 4.97
CA GLU A 75 17.65 3.44 3.84
C GLU A 75 17.87 2.29 2.84
N ASN A 76 18.10 1.08 3.33
CA ASN A 76 18.20 -0.11 2.47
C ASN A 76 16.87 -0.46 1.81
N LEU A 77 15.72 -0.31 2.51
CA LEU A 77 14.40 -0.51 1.93
C LEU A 77 14.10 0.40 0.75
N LYS A 78 14.51 1.67 0.82
CA LYS A 78 14.30 2.65 -0.26
C LYS A 78 14.93 2.21 -1.59
N LEU A 79 15.99 1.41 -1.53
CA LEU A 79 16.66 0.84 -2.70
C LEU A 79 15.92 -0.37 -3.31
N GLU A 80 15.06 -1.03 -2.54
CA GLU A 80 14.36 -2.28 -2.90
C GLU A 80 13.00 -2.06 -3.61
N ASN A 81 12.60 -0.82 -3.85
CA ASN A 81 11.34 -0.47 -4.56
C ASN A 81 10.08 -1.05 -3.87
N THR A 82 9.88 -0.73 -2.60
CA THR A 82 8.81 -1.28 -1.74
C THR A 82 7.51 -0.45 -1.76
N ASP A 83 7.04 -0.06 -2.94
CA ASP A 83 5.88 0.83 -3.14
C ASP A 83 4.60 0.41 -2.39
N ASN A 84 4.56 -0.82 -1.92
CA ASN A 84 3.37 -1.40 -1.31
C ASN A 84 3.58 -1.90 0.12
N LEU A 85 4.59 -1.37 0.81
CA LEU A 85 4.93 -1.75 2.18
C LEU A 85 4.58 -0.62 3.14
N SER A 86 3.92 -0.96 4.25
CA SER A 86 3.68 -0.01 5.35
C SER A 86 4.67 -0.24 6.48
N ILE A 87 5.08 0.84 7.16
CA ILE A 87 6.08 0.78 8.23
C ILE A 87 5.60 1.57 9.43
N ILE A 88 5.61 0.92 10.59
CA ILE A 88 5.41 1.53 11.90
C ILE A 88 6.72 1.42 12.66
N VAL A 89 7.23 2.54 13.16
CA VAL A 89 8.49 2.60 13.91
C VAL A 89 8.22 2.61 15.41
N LEU A 90 8.99 1.82 16.17
CA LEU A 90 9.04 1.86 17.62
C LEU A 90 10.35 2.56 18.03
N THR A 91 10.29 3.53 18.95
CA THR A 91 11.47 4.30 19.35
C THR A 91 11.49 4.60 20.85
N GLY A 92 12.66 4.40 21.49
CA GLY A 92 12.86 4.73 22.90
C GLY A 92 13.35 6.17 23.12
N LYS A 93 14.06 6.75 22.17
CA LYS A 93 14.53 8.14 22.23
C LYS A 93 13.98 8.91 21.04
N VAL A 94 13.49 10.10 21.29
CA VAL A 94 13.05 11.01 20.25
C VAL A 94 14.06 12.14 20.20
N GLU A 95 15.06 11.99 19.36
CA GLU A 95 15.66 13.15 18.71
C GLU A 95 14.73 13.46 17.53
N ASP A 96 14.16 14.63 17.51
CA ASP A 96 13.19 15.04 16.46
C ASP A 96 13.76 14.82 15.06
N THR A 97 15.04 15.03 14.87
CA THR A 97 15.77 14.79 13.62
C THR A 97 15.71 13.34 13.11
N SER A 98 15.75 12.35 14.02
CA SER A 98 15.68 10.92 13.60
C SER A 98 14.29 10.51 13.14
N ILE A 99 13.26 11.08 13.73
CA ILE A 99 11.87 10.84 13.32
C ILE A 99 11.55 11.55 12.00
N GLU A 100 11.99 12.80 11.85
CA GLU A 100 11.86 13.54 10.58
C GLU A 100 12.51 12.76 9.43
N LYS A 101 13.73 12.26 9.65
CA LYS A 101 14.42 11.42 8.68
C LYS A 101 13.64 10.13 8.36
N ALA A 102 13.08 9.46 9.35
CA ALA A 102 12.28 8.27 9.16
C ALA A 102 11.02 8.57 8.31
N PHE A 103 10.33 9.70 8.53
CA PHE A 103 9.21 10.13 7.67
C PHE A 103 9.65 10.41 6.23
N GLN A 104 10.81 11.05 6.02
CA GLN A 104 11.37 11.26 4.68
C GLN A 104 11.70 9.93 3.99
N LEU A 105 12.01 8.88 4.75
CA LEU A 105 12.24 7.52 4.27
C LEU A 105 10.93 6.71 4.07
N GLY A 106 9.77 7.31 4.37
CA GLY A 106 8.47 6.76 4.01
C GLY A 106 7.77 5.93 5.08
N ILE A 107 8.06 6.13 6.37
CA ILE A 107 7.27 5.48 7.43
C ILE A 107 5.84 6.02 7.47
N ASN A 108 4.90 5.18 7.90
CA ASN A 108 3.48 5.54 8.00
C ASN A 108 3.12 6.08 9.40
N ALA A 109 3.78 5.59 10.44
CA ALA A 109 3.55 6.00 11.81
C ALA A 109 4.75 5.67 12.70
N TYR A 110 4.80 6.28 13.89
CA TYR A 110 5.72 5.88 14.94
C TYR A 110 5.02 5.80 16.29
N LEU A 111 5.60 5.03 17.21
CA LEU A 111 5.13 4.89 18.58
C LEU A 111 6.32 4.90 19.55
N ARG A 112 6.21 5.68 20.61
CA ARG A 112 7.26 5.79 21.64
C ARG A 112 7.26 4.63 22.61
N LYS A 113 8.41 4.07 22.90
CA LYS A 113 8.64 3.14 24.03
C LYS A 113 8.79 3.93 25.35
N PRO A 114 8.12 3.55 26.45
CA PRO A 114 7.19 2.45 26.58
C PRO A 114 5.83 2.79 25.95
N PHE A 115 5.22 1.84 25.23
CA PHE A 115 3.95 2.04 24.56
C PHE A 115 2.83 1.16 25.13
N ASN A 116 1.60 1.57 24.88
CA ASN A 116 0.42 0.80 25.19
C ASN A 116 0.10 -0.12 24.00
N LEU A 117 -0.09 -1.42 24.25
CA LEU A 117 -0.46 -2.40 23.22
C LEU A 117 -1.80 -2.08 22.52
N PHE A 118 -2.75 -1.48 23.24
CA PHE A 118 -4.00 -1.06 22.64
C PHE A 118 -3.77 0.04 21.58
N ALA A 119 -2.91 1.02 21.90
CA ALA A 119 -2.51 2.06 20.93
C ALA A 119 -1.79 1.47 19.73
N LEU A 120 -0.84 0.55 19.93
CA LEU A 120 -0.14 -0.15 18.85
C LEU A 120 -1.12 -0.89 17.93
N LYS A 121 -2.04 -1.67 18.49
CA LYS A 121 -3.05 -2.39 17.70
C LYS A 121 -3.96 -1.47 16.91
N GLY A 122 -4.32 -0.33 17.49
CA GLY A 122 -5.09 0.71 16.79
C GLY A 122 -4.34 1.25 15.58
N ILE A 123 -3.05 1.61 15.73
CA ILE A 123 -2.20 2.10 14.64
C ILE A 123 -2.01 1.01 13.56
N VAL A 124 -1.74 -0.24 13.94
CA VAL A 124 -1.62 -1.37 13.01
C VAL A 124 -2.88 -1.52 12.15
N LYS A 125 -4.05 -1.57 12.79
CA LYS A 125 -5.34 -1.69 12.07
C LYS A 125 -5.59 -0.50 11.14
N GLN A 126 -5.36 0.71 11.61
CA GLN A 126 -5.52 1.93 10.82
C GLN A 126 -4.59 1.94 9.60
N THR A 127 -3.31 1.66 9.80
CA THR A 127 -2.29 1.65 8.73
C THR A 127 -2.63 0.61 7.65
N LEU A 128 -2.96 -0.61 8.05
CA LEU A 128 -3.35 -1.67 7.11
C LEU A 128 -4.68 -1.36 6.40
N THR A 129 -5.65 -0.76 7.08
CA THR A 129 -6.93 -0.34 6.47
C THR A 129 -6.69 0.69 5.38
N LEU A 130 -5.91 1.73 5.66
CA LEU A 130 -5.57 2.77 4.68
C LEU A 130 -4.85 2.18 3.47
N LYS A 131 -3.89 1.29 3.69
CA LYS A 131 -3.19 0.56 2.62
C LYS A 131 -4.16 -0.24 1.74
N HIS A 132 -5.08 -1.00 2.33
CA HIS A 132 -6.05 -1.79 1.57
C HIS A 132 -6.97 -0.90 0.74
N ILE A 133 -7.42 0.23 1.30
CA ILE A 133 -8.25 1.21 0.57
C ILE A 133 -7.47 1.82 -0.61
N GLN A 134 -6.22 2.23 -0.39
CA GLN A 134 -5.36 2.78 -1.44
C GLN A 134 -5.13 1.78 -2.59
N ASN A 135 -4.86 0.52 -2.26
CA ASN A 135 -4.67 -0.53 -3.24
C ASN A 135 -5.94 -0.84 -4.04
N GLU A 136 -7.10 -0.82 -3.40
CA GLU A 136 -8.37 -1.02 -4.09
C GLU A 136 -8.68 0.15 -5.03
N LEU A 137 -8.46 1.39 -4.56
CA LEU A 137 -8.63 2.58 -5.37
C LEU A 137 -7.70 2.59 -6.60
N LYS A 138 -6.42 2.22 -6.42
CA LYS A 138 -5.47 2.07 -7.53
C LYS A 138 -5.96 1.07 -8.57
N LYS A 139 -6.47 -0.09 -8.15
CA LYS A 139 -7.04 -1.09 -9.05
C LYS A 139 -8.25 -0.55 -9.83
N GLN A 140 -9.15 0.17 -9.15
CA GLN A 140 -10.32 0.76 -9.80
C GLN A 140 -9.91 1.80 -10.85
N LEU A 141 -8.91 2.61 -10.54
CA LEU A 141 -8.36 3.60 -11.47
C LEU A 141 -7.75 2.93 -12.71
N ASP A 142 -6.97 1.86 -12.52
CA ASP A 142 -6.35 1.10 -13.61
C ASP A 142 -7.40 0.47 -14.54
N ILE A 143 -8.49 -0.08 -13.97
CA ILE A 143 -9.62 -0.63 -14.74
C ILE A 143 -10.30 0.48 -15.54
N LYS A 144 -10.60 1.61 -14.91
CA LYS A 144 -11.19 2.78 -15.56
C LYS A 144 -10.34 3.26 -16.73
N ASN A 145 -9.03 3.41 -16.53
CA ASN A 145 -8.12 3.88 -17.57
C ASN A 145 -8.08 2.92 -18.76
N LYS A 146 -8.00 1.61 -18.51
CA LYS A 146 -8.04 0.58 -19.57
C LYS A 146 -9.36 0.62 -20.35
N LEU A 147 -10.49 0.78 -19.66
CA LEU A 147 -11.80 0.86 -20.30
C LEU A 147 -11.91 2.12 -21.16
N THR A 148 -11.43 3.26 -20.67
CA THR A 148 -11.43 4.52 -21.42
C THR A 148 -10.58 4.42 -22.68
N SER A 149 -9.35 3.84 -22.58
CA SER A 149 -8.48 3.64 -23.75
C SER A 149 -9.15 2.75 -24.81
N LYS A 150 -9.76 1.64 -24.38
CA LYS A 150 -10.47 0.74 -25.30
C LYS A 150 -11.64 1.44 -25.98
N LEU A 151 -12.43 2.23 -25.25
CA LEU A 151 -13.54 2.99 -25.82
C LEU A 151 -13.06 4.02 -26.86
N GLN A 152 -11.91 4.65 -26.64
CA GLN A 152 -11.30 5.56 -27.62
C GLN A 152 -10.85 4.82 -28.88
N GLU A 153 -10.22 3.66 -28.74
CA GLU A 153 -9.84 2.80 -29.88
C GLU A 153 -11.06 2.36 -30.70
N ASP A 154 -12.10 1.88 -30.03
CA ASP A 154 -13.35 1.45 -30.68
C ASP A 154 -14.02 2.63 -31.40
N LYS A 155 -14.03 3.83 -30.80
CA LYS A 155 -14.55 5.06 -31.42
C LYS A 155 -13.77 5.43 -32.69
N LEU A 156 -12.42 5.40 -32.62
CA LEU A 156 -11.57 5.70 -33.78
C LEU A 156 -11.78 4.67 -34.92
N HIS A 157 -11.88 3.39 -34.56
CA HIS A 157 -12.13 2.33 -35.52
C HIS A 157 -13.48 2.51 -36.20
N PHE A 158 -14.54 2.80 -35.43
CA PHE A 158 -15.88 3.08 -35.96
C PHE A 158 -15.89 4.30 -36.86
N MET A 159 -15.23 5.41 -36.47
CA MET A 159 -15.10 6.60 -37.33
C MET A 159 -14.39 6.30 -38.66
N GLY A 160 -13.34 5.48 -38.64
CA GLY A 160 -12.63 5.01 -39.86
C GLY A 160 -13.56 4.24 -40.78
N LEU A 161 -14.34 3.29 -40.23
CA LEU A 161 -15.33 2.51 -41.03
C LEU A 161 -16.42 3.39 -41.65
N VAL A 162 -16.89 4.41 -40.92
CA VAL A 162 -17.88 5.39 -41.43
C VAL A 162 -17.24 6.23 -42.53
N GLN A 163 -15.99 6.62 -42.41
CA GLN A 163 -15.29 7.44 -43.39
C GLN A 163 -15.06 6.70 -44.73
N ASP A 164 -14.81 5.38 -44.65
CA ASP A 164 -14.51 4.56 -45.84
C ASP A 164 -15.76 4.07 -46.59
N LYS A 165 -16.92 3.96 -45.91
CA LYS A 165 -18.13 3.32 -46.47
C LYS A 165 -19.26 4.27 -46.83
N LEU A 166 -19.24 5.51 -46.37
CA LEU A 166 -20.30 6.49 -46.62
C LEU A 166 -19.88 7.54 -47.65
N THR A 167 -20.82 7.92 -48.50
CA THR A 167 -20.67 9.10 -49.39
C THR A 167 -20.61 10.38 -48.54
N GLU A 168 -20.09 11.47 -49.14
CA GLU A 168 -20.00 12.77 -48.42
C GLU A 168 -21.37 13.28 -47.91
N HIS A 169 -22.45 12.97 -48.63
CA HIS A 169 -23.80 13.35 -48.23
C HIS A 169 -24.27 12.55 -46.99
N GLU A 170 -24.03 11.26 -46.97
CA GLU A 170 -24.36 10.38 -45.86
C GLU A 170 -23.52 10.70 -44.60
N LYS A 171 -22.24 11.05 -44.74
CA LYS A 171 -21.38 11.52 -43.66
C LYS A 171 -21.94 12.76 -42.98
N ASN A 172 -22.35 13.76 -43.76
CA ASN A 172 -22.91 15.00 -43.23
C ASN A 172 -24.26 14.77 -42.50
N THR A 173 -25.09 13.86 -43.00
CA THR A 173 -26.35 13.50 -42.32
C THR A 173 -26.08 12.76 -41.01
N PHE A 174 -25.21 11.75 -41.04
CA PHE A 174 -24.82 11.00 -39.85
C PHE A 174 -24.20 11.87 -38.79
N MET A 175 -23.29 12.78 -39.13
CA MET A 175 -22.67 13.71 -38.16
C MET A 175 -23.72 14.65 -37.52
N LYS A 176 -24.72 15.13 -38.25
CA LYS A 176 -25.83 15.94 -37.70
C LYS A 176 -26.66 15.16 -36.68
N GLU A 177 -27.00 13.90 -36.98
CA GLU A 177 -27.77 13.05 -36.07
C GLU A 177 -26.96 12.71 -34.80
N LEU A 178 -25.66 12.44 -34.93
CA LEU A 178 -24.75 12.17 -33.81
C LEU A 178 -24.61 13.38 -32.90
N PHE A 179 -24.46 14.60 -33.46
CA PHE A 179 -24.41 15.83 -32.68
C PHE A 179 -25.71 16.09 -31.92
N ASN A 180 -26.87 15.90 -32.58
CA ASN A 180 -28.17 16.04 -31.93
C ASN A 180 -28.39 15.03 -30.81
N PHE A 181 -27.84 13.82 -30.90
CA PHE A 181 -27.91 12.81 -29.85
C PHE A 181 -27.06 13.19 -28.63
N ILE A 182 -25.86 13.72 -28.86
CA ILE A 182 -24.92 14.11 -27.79
C ILE A 182 -25.40 15.37 -27.04
N GLU A 183 -26.11 16.30 -27.70
CA GLU A 183 -26.61 17.52 -27.08
C GLU A 183 -27.93 17.34 -26.30
N ASN A 184 -28.62 16.21 -26.46
CA ASN A 184 -29.91 15.95 -25.79
C ASN A 184 -29.80 14.94 -24.62
N ASP A 185 -28.61 14.44 -24.24
CA ASP A 185 -28.30 13.66 -23.05
C ASP A 185 -27.48 14.49 -22.04
#